data_8c977ed871cfd5cb4fe443e03a4be7ba
#
_entry.id   8c977ed871cfd5cb4fe443e03a4be7ba
#
_cell.length_a   1.000
_cell.length_b   1.000
_cell.length_c   1.000
_cell.angle_alpha   90.00
_cell.angle_beta   90.00
_cell.angle_gamma   90.00
#
_symmetry.space_group_name_H-M   'P 1'
#
loop_
_entity.id
_entity.type
_entity.pdbx_description
1 polymer ?
#
loop_
_entity_poly.entity_id
_entity_poly.type
_entity_poly.pdbx_seq_one_letter_code
_entity_poly.pdbx_strand_id
1 'polypeptide(L)'
;LAEHERYGLEEVGSSSPPAVANGVVVVGSSVIDFAYAEAPRGFIAAYDAITGEPRWTFDPLQGVTGTGAANAWAPLAVDAERDLVFVPTGAPSPDYYGALRLGRNGYANSVVALRLSTGEVAWAFQLVHHDLWDYDTPAQPVLFDWRGAGGERVPALAQVSKQGFVFVLDRRDGKPLFPVQERAVPGSTIPGEQAWPTQPFPAQPLQLLSTRIKPDDAWGLTFWDRGRCRDAIAALRNEGIFTPLAE
;
A
#
# COMPACT_ATOMS: atom_id res chain seq x y z
N LEU A 1 20.45 5.17 12.35
CA LEU A 1 21.82 4.63 12.35
C LEU A 1 21.91 3.32 13.15
N ALA A 2 21.37 3.24 14.38
CA ALA A 2 21.40 2.01 15.19
C ALA A 2 20.64 0.82 14.59
N GLU A 3 19.57 1.06 13.82
CA GLU A 3 18.84 -0.01 13.13
C GLU A 3 19.59 -0.54 11.89
N HIS A 4 20.33 0.31 11.18
CA HIS A 4 21.18 -0.11 10.09
C HIS A 4 22.33 -1.05 10.56
N GLU A 5 22.82 -0.85 11.78
CA GLU A 5 23.83 -1.73 12.37
C GLU A 5 23.26 -3.11 12.74
N ARG A 6 21.97 -3.17 13.12
CA ARG A 6 21.30 -4.42 13.52
C ARG A 6 20.99 -5.35 12.34
N TYR A 7 20.62 -4.80 11.18
CA TYR A 7 20.14 -5.59 10.03
C TYR A 7 21.12 -5.61 8.85
N GLY A 8 22.17 -4.78 8.88
CA GLY A 8 23.09 -4.59 7.76
C GLY A 8 22.54 -3.62 6.68
N LEU A 9 23.45 -2.95 5.97
CA LEU A 9 23.10 -1.98 4.93
C LEU A 9 22.41 -2.61 3.72
N GLU A 10 22.55 -3.92 3.52
CA GLU A 10 21.99 -4.65 2.39
C GLU A 10 20.48 -4.92 2.52
N GLU A 11 19.94 -4.84 3.73
CA GLU A 11 18.52 -5.15 4.03
C GLU A 11 17.60 -3.93 3.92
N VAL A 12 18.15 -2.72 3.93
CA VAL A 12 17.41 -1.46 3.80
C VAL A 12 18.06 -0.61 2.70
N GLY A 13 17.30 -0.31 1.69
CA GLY A 13 17.72 0.51 0.56
C GLY A 13 16.73 1.62 0.23
N SER A 14 16.94 2.27 -0.90
CA SER A 14 15.95 3.17 -1.53
C SER A 14 15.86 2.80 -3.00
N SER A 15 14.67 2.41 -3.45
CA SER A 15 14.42 1.98 -4.84
C SER A 15 13.72 3.05 -5.68
N SER A 16 13.15 4.07 -5.02
CA SER A 16 12.46 5.16 -5.71
C SER A 16 13.27 6.47 -5.67
N PRO A 17 13.06 7.37 -6.65
CA PRO A 17 13.73 8.66 -6.66
C PRO A 17 13.26 9.51 -5.46
N PRO A 18 14.14 10.37 -4.90
CA PRO A 18 13.75 11.34 -3.89
C PRO A 18 12.71 12.32 -4.43
N ALA A 19 11.75 12.73 -3.60
CA ALA A 19 10.83 13.81 -3.88
C ALA A 19 11.39 15.13 -3.32
N VAL A 20 11.44 16.18 -4.12
CA VAL A 20 12.07 17.45 -3.72
C VAL A 20 11.11 18.62 -3.92
N ALA A 21 10.83 19.38 -2.86
CA ALA A 21 10.08 20.63 -2.93
C ALA A 21 10.35 21.50 -1.70
N ASN A 22 10.19 22.82 -1.83
CA ASN A 22 10.28 23.80 -0.74
C ASN A 22 11.54 23.65 0.14
N GLY A 23 12.68 23.27 -0.46
CA GLY A 23 13.93 23.06 0.27
C GLY A 23 13.99 21.77 1.10
N VAL A 24 13.06 20.84 0.90
CA VAL A 24 13.01 19.52 1.56
C VAL A 24 13.23 18.42 0.55
N VAL A 25 14.07 17.46 0.86
CA VAL A 25 14.23 16.17 0.13
C VAL A 25 13.61 15.09 0.96
N VAL A 26 12.63 14.37 0.41
CA VAL A 26 11.97 13.23 1.06
C VAL A 26 12.38 11.94 0.36
N VAL A 27 12.79 10.95 1.14
CA VAL A 27 13.25 9.63 0.68
C VAL A 27 12.40 8.55 1.32
N GLY A 28 11.88 7.66 0.49
CA GLY A 28 11.29 6.40 0.95
C GLY A 28 12.36 5.33 1.14
N SER A 29 12.01 4.26 1.85
CA SER A 29 12.87 3.10 2.01
C SER A 29 12.34 1.89 1.26
N SER A 30 13.23 0.95 0.93
CA SER A 30 12.94 -0.37 0.41
C SER A 30 13.51 -1.40 1.39
N VAL A 31 12.68 -2.32 1.84
CA VAL A 31 13.02 -3.34 2.84
C VAL A 31 12.69 -4.72 2.26
N ILE A 32 13.52 -5.72 2.56
CA ILE A 32 13.20 -7.12 2.25
C ILE A 32 12.23 -7.63 3.33
N ASP A 33 10.94 -7.68 3.01
CA ASP A 33 9.82 -7.90 3.92
C ASP A 33 9.37 -9.36 4.01
N PHE A 34 9.65 -10.17 2.99
CA PHE A 34 9.27 -11.59 2.94
C PHE A 34 10.26 -12.52 3.66
N ALA A 35 11.49 -12.06 3.97
CA ALA A 35 12.55 -12.91 4.54
C ALA A 35 12.48 -13.04 6.06
N TYR A 36 11.83 -12.10 6.75
CA TYR A 36 11.86 -12.02 8.22
C TYR A 36 10.46 -11.74 8.79
N ALA A 37 10.15 -12.35 9.93
CA ALA A 37 8.92 -12.04 10.66
C ALA A 37 8.95 -10.60 11.20
N GLU A 38 10.10 -10.17 11.70
CA GLU A 38 10.36 -8.79 12.13
C GLU A 38 11.43 -8.18 11.20
N ALA A 39 11.03 -7.74 10.00
CA ALA A 39 11.90 -7.00 9.09
C ALA A 39 12.29 -5.63 9.69
N PRO A 40 13.33 -4.98 9.17
CA PRO A 40 13.61 -3.58 9.49
C PRO A 40 12.39 -2.68 9.25
N ARG A 41 12.26 -1.61 10.03
CA ARG A 41 11.19 -0.61 9.84
C ARG A 41 11.39 0.17 8.55
N GLY A 42 10.31 0.33 7.80
CA GLY A 42 10.31 1.07 6.54
C GLY A 42 10.13 2.58 6.71
N PHE A 43 11.07 3.24 7.40
CA PHE A 43 11.00 4.69 7.65
C PHE A 43 11.00 5.51 6.35
N ILE A 44 10.25 6.61 6.37
CA ILE A 44 10.36 7.70 5.41
C ILE A 44 11.13 8.82 6.08
N ALA A 45 12.17 9.33 5.43
CA ALA A 45 13.05 10.34 5.96
C ALA A 45 13.06 11.62 5.12
N ALA A 46 13.18 12.77 5.77
CA ALA A 46 13.35 14.03 5.09
C ALA A 46 14.61 14.76 5.55
N TYR A 47 15.20 15.46 4.59
CA TYR A 47 16.47 16.17 4.75
C TYR A 47 16.35 17.59 4.19
N ASP A 48 17.19 18.49 4.70
CA ASP A 48 17.40 19.80 4.11
C ASP A 48 18.05 19.66 2.73
N ALA A 49 17.47 20.28 1.70
CA ALA A 49 17.95 20.13 0.32
C ALA A 49 19.32 20.80 0.05
N ILE A 50 19.78 21.68 0.92
CA ILE A 50 21.04 22.42 0.78
C ILE A 50 22.12 21.82 1.68
N THR A 51 21.79 21.59 2.95
CA THR A 51 22.78 21.16 3.97
C THR A 51 22.84 19.63 4.10
N GLY A 52 21.79 18.90 3.69
CA GLY A 52 21.66 17.46 3.89
C GLY A 52 21.33 17.06 5.33
N GLU A 53 21.08 18.02 6.21
CA GLU A 53 20.74 17.71 7.61
C GLU A 53 19.35 17.07 7.73
N PRO A 54 19.17 16.05 8.61
CA PRO A 54 17.87 15.45 8.86
C PRO A 54 16.85 16.47 9.38
N ARG A 55 15.64 16.46 8.84
CA ARG A 55 14.52 17.30 9.28
C ARG A 55 13.49 16.51 10.09
N TRP A 56 13.02 15.39 9.55
CA TRP A 56 12.05 14.53 10.21
C TRP A 56 12.12 13.11 9.66
N THR A 57 11.55 12.17 10.42
CA THR A 57 11.30 10.78 10.01
C THR A 57 9.87 10.41 10.35
N PHE A 58 9.28 9.53 9.53
CA PHE A 58 7.95 8.97 9.73
C PHE A 58 8.01 7.45 9.73
N ASP A 59 7.40 6.80 10.73
CA ASP A 59 7.25 5.36 10.85
C ASP A 59 5.81 4.96 10.49
N PRO A 60 5.54 4.26 9.38
CA PRO A 60 4.20 3.79 9.02
C PRO A 60 3.59 2.81 10.03
N LEU A 61 4.42 2.16 10.84
CA LEU A 61 4.00 1.18 11.84
C LEU A 61 4.08 1.73 13.27
N GLN A 62 4.02 3.04 13.46
CA GLN A 62 4.04 3.63 14.80
C GLN A 62 2.97 3.00 15.71
N GLY A 63 3.40 2.54 16.89
CA GLY A 63 2.53 1.85 17.85
C GLY A 63 2.23 0.37 17.53
N VAL A 64 2.74 -0.19 16.42
CA VAL A 64 2.65 -1.62 16.09
C VAL A 64 3.97 -2.30 16.45
N THR A 65 3.91 -3.46 17.09
CA THR A 65 5.07 -4.27 17.51
C THR A 65 5.04 -5.65 16.85
N GLY A 66 6.16 -6.37 16.84
CA GLY A 66 6.27 -7.72 16.28
C GLY A 66 6.25 -7.77 14.76
N THR A 67 6.54 -6.64 14.10
CA THR A 67 6.53 -6.52 12.63
C THR A 67 7.48 -5.41 12.19
N GLY A 68 7.78 -5.36 10.91
CA GLY A 68 8.58 -4.33 10.26
C GLY A 68 8.04 -4.02 8.87
N ALA A 69 8.93 -3.60 7.95
CA ALA A 69 8.57 -3.15 6.60
C ALA A 69 7.53 -2.01 6.59
N ALA A 70 6.41 -2.14 5.88
CA ALA A 70 5.45 -1.08 5.57
C ALA A 70 6.12 0.15 4.93
N ASN A 71 7.21 -0.10 4.23
CA ASN A 71 8.10 0.89 3.62
C ASN A 71 7.45 1.57 2.39
N ALA A 72 8.00 2.71 1.99
CA ALA A 72 7.60 3.42 0.77
C ALA A 72 8.65 3.19 -0.33
N TRP A 73 8.57 2.05 -1.00
CA TRP A 73 9.47 1.70 -2.09
C TRP A 73 9.01 2.24 -3.45
N ALA A 74 7.74 2.59 -3.58
CA ALA A 74 7.20 3.27 -4.76
C ALA A 74 7.50 4.78 -4.72
N PRO A 75 7.55 5.46 -5.89
CA PRO A 75 7.80 6.90 -5.95
C PRO A 75 6.75 7.71 -5.21
N LEU A 76 7.21 8.77 -4.55
CA LEU A 76 6.38 9.72 -3.81
C LEU A 76 5.83 10.80 -4.74
N ALA A 77 4.74 11.48 -4.35
CA ALA A 77 4.24 12.66 -5.04
C ALA A 77 4.17 13.86 -4.08
N VAL A 78 4.39 15.07 -4.59
CA VAL A 78 4.44 16.29 -3.78
C VAL A 78 3.48 17.33 -4.30
N ASP A 79 2.70 17.94 -3.40
CA ASP A 79 1.94 19.16 -3.60
C ASP A 79 2.60 20.30 -2.80
N ALA A 80 3.54 20.98 -3.44
CA ALA A 80 4.34 22.04 -2.81
C ALA A 80 3.50 23.23 -2.33
N GLU A 81 2.38 23.53 -3.01
CA GLU A 81 1.49 24.62 -2.65
C GLU A 81 0.73 24.35 -1.36
N ARG A 82 0.45 23.08 -1.07
CA ARG A 82 -0.30 22.64 0.13
C ARG A 82 0.57 22.13 1.24
N ASP A 83 1.88 22.16 1.05
CA ASP A 83 2.86 21.60 1.99
C ASP A 83 2.58 20.10 2.27
N LEU A 84 2.33 19.31 1.21
CA LEU A 84 2.01 17.89 1.33
C LEU A 84 2.95 17.02 0.50
N VAL A 85 3.38 15.90 1.08
CA VAL A 85 3.95 14.76 0.37
C VAL A 85 3.04 13.55 0.55
N PHE A 86 2.73 12.87 -0.55
CA PHE A 86 1.90 11.67 -0.56
C PHE A 86 2.79 10.44 -0.66
N VAL A 87 2.70 9.60 0.35
CA VAL A 87 3.54 8.43 0.57
C VAL A 87 2.69 7.17 0.36
N PRO A 88 2.93 6.40 -0.71
CA PRO A 88 2.33 5.09 -0.90
C PRO A 88 3.10 4.06 -0.06
N THR A 89 2.51 3.55 1.01
CA THR A 89 3.15 2.59 1.91
C THR A 89 2.82 1.15 1.53
N GLY A 90 3.76 0.25 1.73
CA GLY A 90 3.64 -1.18 1.43
C GLY A 90 3.06 -2.02 2.57
N ALA A 91 3.12 -3.33 2.38
CA ALA A 91 2.70 -4.32 3.35
C ALA A 91 3.65 -4.36 4.57
N PRO A 92 3.14 -4.70 5.77
CA PRO A 92 3.99 -4.98 6.91
C PRO A 92 4.45 -6.45 6.88
N SER A 93 5.66 -6.73 7.39
CA SER A 93 6.19 -8.09 7.48
C SER A 93 5.53 -8.92 8.60
N PRO A 94 5.45 -10.25 8.46
CA PRO A 94 5.63 -11.01 7.24
C PRO A 94 4.42 -10.85 6.31
N ASP A 95 4.64 -10.79 4.99
CA ASP A 95 3.65 -10.40 3.98
C ASP A 95 2.40 -11.28 3.96
N TYR A 96 2.61 -12.60 4.07
CA TYR A 96 1.55 -13.60 3.88
C TYR A 96 1.03 -14.22 5.19
N TYR A 97 1.43 -13.69 6.36
CA TYR A 97 1.02 -14.20 7.65
C TYR A 97 0.78 -13.08 8.66
N GLY A 98 -0.49 -12.83 9.00
CA GLY A 98 -0.90 -11.71 9.84
C GLY A 98 -0.98 -11.98 11.33
N ALA A 99 -0.81 -13.23 11.82
CA ALA A 99 -1.02 -13.57 13.23
C ALA A 99 -0.06 -12.86 14.20
N LEU A 100 1.13 -12.43 13.72
CA LEU A 100 2.12 -11.72 14.53
C LEU A 100 1.85 -10.21 14.67
N ARG A 101 0.95 -9.66 13.86
CA ARG A 101 0.68 -8.23 13.73
C ARG A 101 -0.82 -7.91 13.70
N LEU A 102 -1.59 -8.45 14.63
CA LEU A 102 -3.04 -8.27 14.67
C LEU A 102 -3.47 -6.80 14.59
N GLY A 103 -4.66 -6.55 14.06
CA GLY A 103 -5.23 -5.21 13.89
C GLY A 103 -4.99 -4.61 12.50
N ARG A 104 -5.29 -3.32 12.33
CA ARG A 104 -5.22 -2.64 11.01
C ARG A 104 -3.80 -2.35 10.51
N ASN A 105 -2.79 -2.50 11.36
CA ASN A 105 -1.37 -2.24 11.08
C ASN A 105 -1.04 -0.77 10.69
N GLY A 106 -1.59 0.16 11.45
CA GLY A 106 -1.24 1.58 11.37
C GLY A 106 -1.49 2.19 9.99
N TYR A 107 -0.43 2.74 9.40
CA TYR A 107 -0.43 3.36 8.08
C TYR A 107 0.16 2.47 6.98
N ALA A 108 0.26 1.16 7.19
CA ALA A 108 0.62 0.22 6.14
C ALA A 108 -0.45 0.14 5.04
N ASN A 109 -0.06 -0.25 3.82
CA ASN A 109 -0.94 -0.39 2.66
C ASN A 109 -1.85 0.84 2.42
N SER A 110 -1.29 2.03 2.53
CA SER A 110 -2.02 3.28 2.58
C SER A 110 -1.44 4.32 1.61
N VAL A 111 -2.25 5.32 1.29
CA VAL A 111 -1.73 6.64 0.90
C VAL A 111 -1.71 7.49 2.16
N VAL A 112 -0.52 7.89 2.59
CA VAL A 112 -0.32 8.78 3.74
C VAL A 112 0.11 10.15 3.25
N ALA A 113 -0.67 11.18 3.56
CA ALA A 113 -0.28 12.56 3.32
C ALA A 113 0.43 13.12 4.55
N LEU A 114 1.69 13.43 4.40
CA LEU A 114 2.50 14.07 5.44
C LEU A 114 2.68 15.56 5.13
N ARG A 115 2.78 16.39 6.16
CA ARG A 115 3.27 17.75 6.02
C ARG A 115 4.71 17.69 5.54
N LEU A 116 4.99 18.27 4.38
CA LEU A 116 6.34 18.26 3.80
C LEU A 116 7.35 18.94 4.73
N SER A 117 6.92 20.00 5.41
CA SER A 117 7.77 20.78 6.32
C SER A 117 8.05 20.10 7.66
N THR A 118 7.12 19.28 8.20
CA THR A 118 7.22 18.75 9.59
C THR A 118 7.19 17.23 9.70
N GLY A 119 6.72 16.50 8.67
CA GLY A 119 6.51 15.04 8.71
C GLY A 119 5.24 14.62 9.46
N GLU A 120 4.43 15.55 9.95
CA GLU A 120 3.17 15.24 10.61
C GLU A 120 2.13 14.69 9.64
N VAL A 121 1.36 13.70 10.08
CA VAL A 121 0.26 13.13 9.29
C VAL A 121 -0.86 14.16 9.14
N ALA A 122 -1.12 14.60 7.91
CA ALA A 122 -2.26 15.44 7.59
C ALA A 122 -3.53 14.60 7.44
N TRP A 123 -3.42 13.48 6.73
CA TRP A 123 -4.46 12.46 6.58
C TRP A 123 -3.85 11.15 6.07
N ALA A 124 -4.61 10.06 6.19
CA ALA A 124 -4.26 8.78 5.58
C ALA A 124 -5.51 8.07 5.08
N PHE A 125 -5.37 7.33 3.97
CA PHE A 125 -6.39 6.45 3.43
C PHE A 125 -5.81 5.06 3.22
N GLN A 126 -6.30 4.07 3.98
CA GLN A 126 -5.82 2.70 3.89
C GLN A 126 -6.51 1.95 2.76
N LEU A 127 -5.73 1.39 1.84
CA LEU A 127 -6.18 0.68 0.64
C LEU A 127 -6.44 -0.81 0.90
N VAL A 128 -5.76 -1.37 1.91
CA VAL A 128 -5.92 -2.76 2.37
C VAL A 128 -5.82 -2.79 3.88
N HIS A 129 -6.83 -3.34 4.54
CA HIS A 129 -6.83 -3.54 5.98
C HIS A 129 -6.20 -4.87 6.32
N HIS A 130 -5.21 -4.89 7.22
CA HIS A 130 -4.55 -6.10 7.70
C HIS A 130 -4.17 -7.03 6.53
N ASP A 131 -3.22 -6.58 5.73
CA ASP A 131 -2.81 -7.26 4.51
C ASP A 131 -2.28 -8.68 4.77
N LEU A 132 -2.80 -9.66 4.04
CA LEU A 132 -2.41 -11.08 4.07
C LEU A 132 -1.97 -11.57 2.68
N TRP A 133 -1.81 -10.67 1.72
CA TRP A 133 -1.66 -10.98 0.30
C TRP A 133 -0.46 -10.30 -0.36
N ASP A 134 0.30 -9.52 0.39
CA ASP A 134 1.35 -8.64 -0.14
C ASP A 134 0.76 -7.64 -1.16
N TYR A 135 -0.32 -6.98 -0.77
CA TYR A 135 -1.01 -5.99 -1.60
C TYR A 135 -0.46 -4.58 -1.38
N ASP A 136 0.83 -4.43 -1.58
CA ASP A 136 1.51 -3.14 -1.57
C ASP A 136 0.82 -2.06 -2.39
N THR A 137 1.22 -0.82 -2.13
CA THR A 137 0.86 0.33 -2.93
C THR A 137 2.00 0.66 -3.91
N PRO A 138 2.07 0.00 -5.11
CA PRO A 138 3.28 -0.08 -5.91
C PRO A 138 3.48 1.11 -6.86
N ALA A 139 2.53 2.04 -6.93
CA ALA A 139 2.52 3.10 -7.93
C ALA A 139 2.64 4.48 -7.30
N GLN A 140 3.31 5.40 -8.01
CA GLN A 140 3.31 6.81 -7.65
C GLN A 140 1.88 7.37 -7.65
N PRO A 141 1.46 8.10 -6.59
CA PRO A 141 0.21 8.85 -6.61
C PRO A 141 0.21 9.88 -7.76
N VAL A 142 -0.82 9.88 -8.59
CA VAL A 142 -0.97 10.83 -9.70
C VAL A 142 -1.79 12.04 -9.24
N LEU A 143 -1.19 13.22 -9.26
CA LEU A 143 -1.86 14.46 -8.87
C LEU A 143 -2.52 15.14 -10.06
N PHE A 144 -3.77 15.55 -9.93
CA PHE A 144 -4.51 16.24 -10.99
C PHE A 144 -5.64 17.11 -10.41
N ASP A 145 -6.24 17.94 -11.23
CA ASP A 145 -7.44 18.67 -10.87
C ASP A 145 -8.66 17.96 -11.42
N TRP A 146 -9.47 17.40 -10.54
CA TRP A 146 -10.77 16.82 -10.87
C TRP A 146 -11.80 17.92 -11.15
N ARG A 147 -12.60 17.74 -12.20
CA ARG A 147 -13.79 18.59 -12.43
C ARG A 147 -15.03 17.79 -12.06
N GLY A 148 -15.70 18.18 -11.00
CA GLY A 148 -16.98 17.63 -10.60
C GLY A 148 -18.10 17.93 -11.58
N ALA A 149 -19.23 17.26 -11.41
CA ALA A 149 -20.40 17.44 -12.28
C ALA A 149 -20.97 18.88 -12.25
N GLY A 150 -20.76 19.61 -11.15
CA GLY A 150 -21.13 21.02 -11.00
C GLY A 150 -20.11 22.01 -11.58
N GLY A 151 -19.00 21.52 -12.17
CA GLY A 151 -17.92 22.34 -12.72
C GLY A 151 -16.89 22.81 -11.70
N GLU A 152 -17.04 22.46 -10.42
CA GLU A 152 -16.07 22.73 -9.36
C GLU A 152 -14.75 22.01 -9.64
N ARG A 153 -13.64 22.66 -9.30
CA ARG A 153 -12.30 22.04 -9.33
C ARG A 153 -11.92 21.54 -7.95
N VAL A 154 -11.59 20.25 -7.89
CA VAL A 154 -11.10 19.60 -6.67
C VAL A 154 -9.69 19.13 -6.93
N PRO A 155 -8.71 19.52 -6.10
CA PRO A 155 -7.36 18.99 -6.20
C PRO A 155 -7.38 17.51 -5.82
N ALA A 156 -7.21 16.64 -6.81
CA ALA A 156 -7.37 15.19 -6.68
C ALA A 156 -6.05 14.43 -6.76
N LEU A 157 -6.05 13.25 -6.20
CA LEU A 157 -5.00 12.26 -6.27
C LEU A 157 -5.61 10.93 -6.72
N ALA A 158 -5.00 10.25 -7.70
CA ALA A 158 -5.35 8.89 -8.07
C ALA A 158 -4.24 7.92 -7.62
N GLN A 159 -4.63 6.88 -6.92
CA GLN A 159 -3.76 5.80 -6.48
C GLN A 159 -4.20 4.47 -7.07
N VAL A 160 -3.30 3.82 -7.81
CA VAL A 160 -3.49 2.44 -8.30
C VAL A 160 -2.92 1.47 -7.27
N SER A 161 -3.59 0.34 -7.10
CA SER A 161 -3.18 -0.73 -6.17
C SER A 161 -2.92 -2.06 -6.89
N LYS A 162 -2.23 -3.02 -6.23
CA LYS A 162 -1.98 -4.37 -6.77
C LYS A 162 -3.27 -5.13 -7.11
N GLN A 163 -4.38 -4.82 -6.45
CA GLN A 163 -5.71 -5.42 -6.74
C GLN A 163 -6.30 -4.95 -8.09
N GLY A 164 -5.64 -4.02 -8.78
CA GLY A 164 -6.19 -3.38 -9.98
C GLY A 164 -7.32 -2.39 -9.66
N PHE A 165 -7.32 -1.83 -8.46
CA PHE A 165 -8.22 -0.76 -8.06
C PHE A 165 -7.60 0.61 -8.28
N VAL A 166 -8.44 1.60 -8.54
CA VAL A 166 -8.05 3.01 -8.56
C VAL A 166 -8.86 3.75 -7.50
N PHE A 167 -8.16 4.32 -6.53
CA PHE A 167 -8.76 5.19 -5.52
C PHE A 167 -8.48 6.64 -5.92
N VAL A 168 -9.54 7.44 -6.01
CA VAL A 168 -9.44 8.86 -6.34
C VAL A 168 -9.85 9.65 -5.11
N LEU A 169 -8.89 10.39 -4.55
CA LEU A 169 -9.02 11.07 -3.27
C LEU A 169 -8.86 12.59 -3.43
N ASP A 170 -9.53 13.35 -2.60
CA ASP A 170 -9.25 14.78 -2.44
C ASP A 170 -7.89 14.95 -1.75
N ARG A 171 -6.96 15.70 -2.34
CA ARG A 171 -5.62 15.93 -1.77
C ARG A 171 -5.65 16.67 -0.43
N ARG A 172 -6.70 17.42 -0.15
CA ARG A 172 -6.82 18.27 1.05
C ARG A 172 -7.08 17.48 2.32
N ASP A 173 -7.88 16.40 2.23
CA ASP A 173 -8.38 15.69 3.40
C ASP A 173 -8.47 14.16 3.23
N GLY A 174 -8.05 13.62 2.08
CA GLY A 174 -8.05 12.18 1.78
C GLY A 174 -9.43 11.57 1.53
N LYS A 175 -10.49 12.37 1.44
CA LYS A 175 -11.83 11.83 1.18
C LYS A 175 -11.94 11.29 -0.23
N PRO A 176 -12.53 10.09 -0.42
CA PRO A 176 -12.80 9.54 -1.74
C PRO A 176 -13.75 10.45 -2.56
N LEU A 177 -13.36 10.77 -3.79
CA LEU A 177 -14.20 11.53 -4.75
C LEU A 177 -15.19 10.62 -5.48
N PHE A 178 -14.98 9.32 -5.45
CA PHE A 178 -15.90 8.29 -5.92
C PHE A 178 -16.25 7.35 -4.77
N PRO A 179 -17.46 6.77 -4.76
CA PRO A 179 -17.85 5.89 -3.67
C PRO A 179 -16.87 4.75 -3.45
N VAL A 180 -16.47 4.53 -2.20
CA VAL A 180 -15.73 3.36 -1.74
C VAL A 180 -16.60 2.64 -0.72
N GLN A 181 -16.81 1.33 -0.93
CA GLN A 181 -17.66 0.50 -0.09
C GLN A 181 -16.81 -0.50 0.68
N GLU A 182 -16.97 -0.54 1.99
CA GLU A 182 -16.48 -1.65 2.81
C GLU A 182 -17.31 -2.90 2.51
N ARG A 183 -16.68 -3.93 1.95
CA ARG A 183 -17.34 -5.21 1.64
C ARG A 183 -16.76 -6.33 2.47
N ALA A 184 -17.61 -7.20 2.97
CA ALA A 184 -17.18 -8.41 3.68
C ALA A 184 -16.28 -9.28 2.79
N VAL A 185 -15.23 -9.83 3.39
CA VAL A 185 -14.25 -10.71 2.74
C VAL A 185 -14.12 -12.01 3.52
N PRO A 186 -13.60 -13.10 2.89
CA PRO A 186 -13.42 -14.38 3.57
C PRO A 186 -12.46 -14.28 4.75
N GLY A 187 -12.76 -15.01 5.82
CA GLY A 187 -11.87 -15.21 6.95
C GLY A 187 -10.68 -16.12 6.61
N SER A 188 -9.57 -15.98 7.34
CA SER A 188 -8.46 -16.93 7.28
C SER A 188 -8.82 -18.25 7.95
N THR A 189 -8.24 -19.36 7.45
CA THR A 189 -8.30 -20.68 8.09
C THR A 189 -6.98 -21.05 8.79
N ILE A 190 -5.96 -20.22 8.65
CA ILE A 190 -4.65 -20.42 9.27
C ILE A 190 -4.75 -20.19 10.79
N PRO A 191 -4.23 -21.11 11.63
CA PRO A 191 -4.29 -20.97 13.07
C PRO A 191 -3.64 -19.68 13.58
N GLY A 192 -4.37 -18.93 14.41
CA GLY A 192 -3.91 -17.67 15.01
C GLY A 192 -4.06 -16.44 14.09
N GLU A 193 -4.31 -16.62 12.80
CA GLU A 193 -4.50 -15.52 11.86
C GLU A 193 -5.95 -15.01 11.86
N GLN A 194 -6.12 -13.71 11.79
CA GLN A 194 -7.43 -13.05 11.76
C GLN A 194 -7.46 -12.07 10.58
N ALA A 195 -8.11 -12.47 9.49
CA ALA A 195 -8.36 -11.53 8.40
C ALA A 195 -9.25 -10.37 8.88
N TRP A 196 -8.99 -9.16 8.38
CA TRP A 196 -9.90 -8.03 8.63
C TRP A 196 -11.26 -8.33 7.98
N PRO A 197 -12.38 -8.09 8.66
CA PRO A 197 -13.70 -8.58 8.20
C PRO A 197 -14.20 -7.93 6.92
N THR A 198 -13.72 -6.73 6.60
CA THR A 198 -14.10 -5.98 5.39
C THR A 198 -12.87 -5.40 4.69
N GLN A 199 -13.02 -5.09 3.40
CA GLN A 199 -12.00 -4.40 2.62
C GLN A 199 -12.64 -3.29 1.77
N PRO A 200 -11.89 -2.21 1.45
CA PRO A 200 -12.40 -1.09 0.67
C PRO A 200 -12.45 -1.43 -0.82
N PHE A 201 -13.63 -1.36 -1.42
CA PHE A 201 -13.83 -1.54 -2.86
C PHE A 201 -14.27 -0.22 -3.49
N PRO A 202 -13.50 0.33 -4.43
CA PRO A 202 -13.94 1.51 -5.19
C PRO A 202 -15.11 1.14 -6.12
N ALA A 203 -15.94 2.13 -6.45
CA ALA A 203 -17.04 1.94 -7.39
C ALA A 203 -16.51 1.63 -8.81
N GLN A 204 -17.30 0.89 -9.60
CA GLN A 204 -17.07 0.75 -11.03
C GLN A 204 -17.15 2.13 -11.73
N PRO A 205 -16.30 2.47 -12.72
CA PRO A 205 -15.35 1.58 -13.41
C PRO A 205 -13.93 1.57 -12.84
N LEU A 206 -13.72 1.98 -11.59
CA LEU A 206 -12.38 2.07 -10.98
C LEU A 206 -11.79 0.71 -10.53
N GLN A 207 -12.46 -0.38 -10.82
CA GLN A 207 -11.95 -1.75 -10.72
C GLN A 207 -11.48 -2.20 -12.10
N LEU A 208 -10.17 -2.12 -12.36
CA LEU A 208 -9.59 -2.35 -13.69
C LEU A 208 -9.45 -3.83 -14.04
N LEU A 209 -9.41 -4.69 -13.04
CA LEU A 209 -9.24 -6.13 -13.17
C LEU A 209 -10.45 -6.87 -12.63
N SER A 210 -10.63 -8.13 -13.10
CA SER A 210 -11.58 -9.04 -12.48
C SER A 210 -11.15 -9.34 -11.03
N THR A 211 -12.09 -9.21 -10.10
CA THR A 211 -11.84 -9.53 -8.68
C THR A 211 -11.96 -11.02 -8.38
N ARG A 212 -12.21 -11.85 -9.38
CA ARG A 212 -12.29 -13.30 -9.24
C ARG A 212 -11.88 -13.98 -10.55
N ILE A 213 -10.97 -14.95 -10.45
CA ILE A 213 -10.64 -15.88 -11.54
C ILE A 213 -11.60 -17.06 -11.52
N LYS A 214 -12.06 -17.53 -12.69
CA LYS A 214 -12.95 -18.68 -12.83
C LYS A 214 -12.24 -19.79 -13.59
N PRO A 215 -12.64 -21.07 -13.43
CA PRO A 215 -12.08 -22.16 -14.22
C PRO A 215 -12.15 -21.93 -15.73
N ASP A 216 -13.20 -21.25 -16.22
CA ASP A 216 -13.38 -20.95 -17.64
C ASP A 216 -12.41 -19.86 -18.16
N ASP A 217 -11.79 -19.08 -17.27
CA ASP A 217 -10.75 -18.08 -17.61
C ASP A 217 -9.40 -18.76 -17.89
N ALA A 218 -9.31 -20.09 -17.68
CA ALA A 218 -8.08 -20.85 -17.90
C ALA A 218 -7.58 -20.73 -19.33
N TRP A 219 -6.29 -20.41 -19.43
CA TRP A 219 -5.57 -20.34 -20.69
C TRP A 219 -4.58 -21.51 -20.84
N GLY A 220 -4.22 -21.88 -22.06
CA GLY A 220 -3.19 -22.88 -22.37
C GLY A 220 -2.87 -22.89 -23.86
N LEU A 221 -1.63 -23.25 -24.21
CA LEU A 221 -1.17 -23.39 -25.60
C LEU A 221 -1.91 -24.53 -26.32
N THR A 222 -2.27 -25.57 -25.57
CA THR A 222 -3.03 -26.73 -26.05
C THR A 222 -4.27 -26.91 -25.20
N PHE A 223 -5.23 -27.70 -25.69
CA PHE A 223 -6.43 -28.05 -24.91
C PHE A 223 -6.10 -28.88 -23.66
N TRP A 224 -5.00 -29.64 -23.63
CA TRP A 224 -4.54 -30.36 -22.43
C TRP A 224 -4.02 -29.40 -21.37
N ASP A 225 -3.18 -28.43 -21.77
CA ASP A 225 -2.65 -27.44 -20.83
C ASP A 225 -3.77 -26.58 -20.26
N ARG A 226 -4.72 -26.16 -21.11
CA ARG A 226 -5.91 -25.44 -20.69
C ARG A 226 -6.75 -26.28 -19.72
N GLY A 227 -6.93 -27.58 -19.99
CA GLY A 227 -7.64 -28.49 -19.10
C GLY A 227 -6.99 -28.57 -17.72
N ARG A 228 -5.67 -28.76 -17.66
CA ARG A 228 -4.91 -28.79 -16.41
C ARG A 228 -5.01 -27.45 -15.64
N CYS A 229 -4.88 -26.34 -16.34
CA CYS A 229 -5.03 -25.01 -15.72
C CYS A 229 -6.43 -24.81 -15.14
N ARG A 230 -7.47 -25.19 -15.88
CA ARG A 230 -8.86 -25.14 -15.43
C ARG A 230 -9.09 -25.97 -14.17
N ASP A 231 -8.57 -27.20 -14.16
CA ASP A 231 -8.73 -28.12 -13.03
C ASP A 231 -7.96 -27.61 -11.80
N ALA A 232 -6.76 -27.02 -12.00
CA ALA A 232 -6.00 -26.37 -10.94
C ALA A 232 -6.76 -25.16 -10.34
N ILE A 233 -7.32 -24.29 -11.18
CA ILE A 233 -8.14 -23.15 -10.70
C ILE A 233 -9.38 -23.65 -9.93
N ALA A 234 -10.02 -24.72 -10.39
CA ALA A 234 -11.19 -25.28 -9.73
C ALA A 234 -10.88 -25.90 -8.35
N ALA A 235 -9.65 -26.35 -8.14
CA ALA A 235 -9.19 -26.92 -6.87
C ALA A 235 -8.79 -25.86 -5.83
N LEU A 236 -8.54 -24.61 -6.25
CA LEU A 236 -8.12 -23.54 -5.34
C LEU A 236 -9.33 -22.99 -4.56
N ARG A 237 -9.08 -22.64 -3.29
CA ARG A 237 -9.98 -21.76 -2.56
C ARG A 237 -9.95 -20.38 -3.23
N ASN A 238 -11.06 -19.98 -3.84
CA ASN A 238 -11.14 -18.75 -4.63
C ASN A 238 -12.50 -18.06 -4.43
N GLU A 239 -12.62 -17.32 -3.35
CA GLU A 239 -13.83 -16.58 -2.98
C GLU A 239 -13.75 -15.10 -3.41
N GLY A 240 -12.69 -14.71 -4.11
CA GLY A 240 -12.42 -13.37 -4.62
C GLY A 240 -10.99 -12.92 -4.32
N ILE A 241 -10.68 -11.68 -4.71
CA ILE A 241 -9.33 -11.10 -4.65
C ILE A 241 -8.75 -11.02 -3.23
N PHE A 242 -9.58 -11.00 -2.21
CA PHE A 242 -9.21 -11.00 -0.80
C PHE A 242 -9.42 -12.37 -0.13
N THR A 243 -9.28 -13.46 -0.87
CA THR A 243 -9.26 -14.80 -0.27
C THR A 243 -7.90 -15.04 0.41
N PRO A 244 -7.84 -15.22 1.74
CA PRO A 244 -6.58 -15.54 2.42
C PRO A 244 -6.02 -16.88 1.98
N LEU A 245 -4.73 -17.08 2.19
CA LEU A 245 -4.10 -18.39 2.01
C LEU A 245 -4.83 -19.43 2.89
N ALA A 246 -4.81 -20.68 2.45
CA ALA A 246 -5.38 -21.82 3.16
C ALA A 246 -4.33 -22.95 3.23
N GLU A 247 -4.46 -23.81 4.24
CA GLU A 247 -3.69 -25.05 4.33
C GLU A 247 -4.01 -26.02 3.20
#